data_90ac96e8f8b5d685b534081897b13b68
#
_entry.id   90ac96e8f8b5d685b534081897b13b68
#
_cell.length_a   1.000
_cell.length_b   1.000
_cell.length_c   1.000
_cell.angle_alpha   90.00
_cell.angle_beta   90.00
_cell.angle_gamma   90.00
#
_symmetry.space_group_name_H-M   'P 1'
#
loop_
_entity.id
_entity.type
_entity.pdbx_description
1 polymer ?
#
loop_
_entity_poly.entity_id
_entity_poly.type
_entity_poly.pdbx_seq_one_letter_code
_entity_poly.pdbx_strand_id
1 'polypeptide(L)'
;MKNSFLENLNQGVHGLKPYEPGLPLEHTQKKLGLDKMIKLASNENPLGPSPKALDLLQGKMNTFSSEFNRYPDGNAYELKEAISKKYNVNLNQITIGNGSNDLIEFVSRCFLGEGKKAIYSQHGFAIYPLAIKATGALPVKSKAKNWGHDLELMSDLIDDKTKVIFIASPNNPTGTAKTLSEIKDFLKNLPDDILVFLDQAYYEYIEGSEFDIPFSLIDDYPNLVISRSFSKAHGLAALRLGFCISNPELSDYLNRVRQPFNANSLALDLGKVALFDQEHISKSVKINSSGMHKVKKAFSNLNYNFIESWGNFISFDAKQDSDLAFQYFLEKGVILRSLKVYEMPQHLRVSIGTEEEMDFFLRVLEDYEKDLSKK
;
A
#
# COMPACT_ATOMS: atom_id res chain seq x y z
N MET A 1 -37.38 14.36 11.56
CA MET A 1 -37.61 14.44 10.10
C MET A 1 -36.52 13.61 9.43
N LYS A 2 -36.86 12.60 8.63
CA LYS A 2 -35.87 11.91 7.79
C LYS A 2 -35.35 12.93 6.75
N ASN A 3 -34.05 13.07 6.62
CA ASN A 3 -33.45 13.93 5.61
C ASN A 3 -33.65 13.28 4.23
N SER A 4 -34.72 13.62 3.53
CA SER A 4 -35.14 12.98 2.26
C SER A 4 -34.05 13.04 1.16
N PHE A 5 -33.12 14.02 1.21
CA PHE A 5 -32.00 14.09 0.25
C PHE A 5 -31.03 12.92 0.38
N LEU A 6 -30.95 12.26 1.56
CA LEU A 6 -30.09 11.08 1.74
C LEU A 6 -30.61 9.86 0.97
N GLU A 7 -31.88 9.86 0.53
CA GLU A 7 -32.45 8.80 -0.32
C GLU A 7 -31.84 8.83 -1.74
N ASN A 8 -31.25 9.97 -2.13
CA ASN A 8 -30.58 10.16 -3.42
C ASN A 8 -29.07 9.80 -3.38
N LEU A 9 -28.56 9.30 -2.25
CA LEU A 9 -27.17 8.83 -2.20
C LEU A 9 -26.95 7.67 -3.16
N ASN A 10 -25.76 7.63 -3.78
CA ASN A 10 -25.31 6.44 -4.50
C ASN A 10 -25.40 5.22 -3.55
N GLN A 11 -26.12 4.18 -4.00
CA GLN A 11 -26.38 2.99 -3.19
C GLN A 11 -25.11 2.33 -2.65
N GLY A 12 -24.01 2.41 -3.39
CA GLY A 12 -22.71 1.92 -2.96
C GLY A 12 -22.14 2.62 -1.72
N VAL A 13 -22.58 3.86 -1.45
CA VAL A 13 -22.10 4.68 -0.32
C VAL A 13 -22.84 4.36 0.98
N HIS A 14 -24.11 3.97 0.93
CA HIS A 14 -24.93 3.72 2.12
C HIS A 14 -24.33 2.73 3.13
N GLY A 15 -23.61 1.72 2.65
CA GLY A 15 -23.01 0.67 3.49
C GLY A 15 -21.52 0.86 3.78
N LEU A 16 -20.90 1.96 3.33
CA LEU A 16 -19.49 2.21 3.56
C LEU A 16 -19.24 2.63 5.01
N LYS A 17 -18.21 2.02 5.60
CA LYS A 17 -17.61 2.53 6.83
C LYS A 17 -16.36 3.31 6.46
N PRO A 18 -16.11 4.46 7.11
CA PRO A 18 -14.85 5.18 6.93
C PRO A 18 -13.65 4.27 7.20
N TYR A 19 -12.59 4.45 6.42
CA TYR A 19 -11.33 3.77 6.71
C TYR A 19 -10.78 4.23 8.07
N GLU A 20 -10.47 3.29 8.94
CA GLU A 20 -9.89 3.58 10.25
C GLU A 20 -8.36 3.63 10.14
N PRO A 21 -7.74 4.83 10.22
CA PRO A 21 -6.29 4.95 10.20
C PRO A 21 -5.67 4.39 11.48
N GLY A 22 -4.37 4.12 11.45
CA GLY A 22 -3.60 3.78 12.65
C GLY A 22 -3.57 4.94 13.65
N LEU A 23 -3.36 4.63 14.93
CA LEU A 23 -3.31 5.62 16.01
C LEU A 23 -2.15 6.62 15.79
N PRO A 24 -2.36 7.92 16.06
CA PRO A 24 -1.29 8.92 16.03
C PRO A 24 -0.37 8.74 17.25
N LEU A 25 0.94 8.70 17.03
CA LEU A 25 1.94 8.38 18.05
C LEU A 25 1.90 9.33 19.26
N GLU A 26 2.14 10.62 19.02
CA GLU A 26 2.27 11.62 20.10
C GLU A 26 1.00 11.76 20.93
N HIS A 27 -0.16 11.80 20.28
CA HIS A 27 -1.44 11.89 20.98
C HIS A 27 -1.69 10.67 21.86
N THR A 28 -1.40 9.49 21.35
CA THR A 28 -1.60 8.21 22.05
C THR A 28 -0.63 8.09 23.22
N GLN A 29 0.64 8.46 23.04
CA GLN A 29 1.66 8.47 24.09
C GLN A 29 1.24 9.36 25.27
N LYS A 30 0.81 10.60 24.99
CA LYS A 30 0.33 11.54 26.01
C LYS A 30 -0.90 11.00 26.74
N LYS A 31 -1.85 10.41 26.01
CA LYS A 31 -3.08 9.85 26.58
C LYS A 31 -2.81 8.69 27.54
N LEU A 32 -1.81 7.87 27.25
CA LEU A 32 -1.43 6.71 28.06
C LEU A 32 -0.40 7.03 29.15
N GLY A 33 0.18 8.23 29.15
CA GLY A 33 1.19 8.65 30.14
C GLY A 33 2.48 7.85 30.07
N LEU A 34 2.87 7.38 28.87
CA LEU A 34 4.06 6.55 28.67
C LEU A 34 5.29 7.40 28.32
N ASP A 35 6.44 7.09 28.91
CA ASP A 35 7.70 7.76 28.63
C ASP A 35 8.24 7.43 27.23
N LYS A 36 8.01 6.20 26.77
CA LYS A 36 8.44 5.73 25.44
C LYS A 36 7.31 5.01 24.71
N MET A 37 7.12 5.36 23.45
CA MET A 37 6.19 4.69 22.55
C MET A 37 6.78 4.63 21.15
N ILE A 38 6.56 3.50 20.46
CA ILE A 38 6.94 3.29 19.06
C ILE A 38 5.72 2.93 18.22
N LYS A 39 5.74 3.30 16.93
CA LYS A 39 4.66 3.03 15.99
C LYS A 39 5.14 2.13 14.86
N LEU A 40 4.72 0.88 14.91
CA LEU A 40 5.03 -0.15 13.91
C LEU A 40 3.76 -0.62 13.18
N ALA A 41 2.85 0.31 12.88
CA ALA A 41 1.49 0.01 12.40
C ALA A 41 1.21 0.37 10.94
N SER A 42 2.01 1.25 10.31
CA SER A 42 1.65 1.87 9.03
C SER A 42 2.63 1.61 7.89
N ASN A 43 3.58 0.70 8.10
CA ASN A 43 4.58 0.32 7.09
C ASN A 43 5.36 1.54 6.56
N GLU A 44 5.66 2.47 7.47
CA GLU A 44 6.46 3.66 7.20
C GLU A 44 7.94 3.27 7.09
N ASN A 45 8.77 4.10 6.42
CA ASN A 45 10.21 3.88 6.38
C ASN A 45 10.84 4.37 7.69
N PRO A 46 11.53 3.52 8.47
CA PRO A 46 12.11 3.93 9.75
C PRO A 46 13.28 4.91 9.61
N LEU A 47 13.90 5.00 8.43
CA LEU A 47 14.93 6.00 8.14
C LEU A 47 14.38 7.39 7.83
N GLY A 48 13.05 7.54 7.69
CA GLY A 48 12.44 8.76 7.21
C GLY A 48 12.68 9.00 5.71
N PRO A 49 12.59 10.25 5.25
CA PRO A 49 12.80 10.62 3.85
C PRO A 49 14.28 10.59 3.45
N SER A 50 14.53 10.48 2.14
CA SER A 50 15.87 10.56 1.55
C SER A 50 16.61 11.82 2.02
N PRO A 51 17.89 11.72 2.46
CA PRO A 51 18.69 12.88 2.81
C PRO A 51 18.79 13.89 1.68
N LYS A 52 18.93 13.45 0.41
CA LYS A 52 18.95 14.35 -0.75
C LYS A 52 17.63 15.11 -0.94
N ALA A 53 16.50 14.47 -0.61
CA ALA A 53 15.21 15.15 -0.62
C ALA A 53 15.11 16.19 0.50
N LEU A 54 15.66 15.90 1.69
CA LEU A 54 15.72 16.86 2.80
C LEU A 54 16.64 18.06 2.47
N ASP A 55 17.80 17.81 1.85
CA ASP A 55 18.72 18.87 1.41
C ASP A 55 18.04 19.81 0.39
N LEU A 56 17.31 19.23 -0.58
CA LEU A 56 16.51 20.03 -1.52
C LEU A 56 15.44 20.86 -0.80
N LEU A 57 14.73 20.26 0.15
CA LEU A 57 13.71 20.96 0.94
C LEU A 57 14.33 22.14 1.69
N GLN A 58 15.45 21.96 2.39
CA GLN A 58 16.15 23.01 3.13
C GLN A 58 16.62 24.13 2.19
N GLY A 59 17.21 23.79 1.05
CA GLY A 59 17.67 24.75 0.06
C GLY A 59 16.55 25.59 -0.57
N LYS A 60 15.34 25.04 -0.65
CA LYS A 60 14.18 25.70 -1.26
C LYS A 60 13.19 26.30 -0.25
N MET A 61 13.44 26.25 1.06
CA MET A 61 12.48 26.71 2.07
C MET A 61 11.99 28.13 1.84
N ASN A 62 12.90 29.07 1.51
CA ASN A 62 12.53 30.46 1.24
C ASN A 62 11.71 30.62 -0.05
N THR A 63 12.04 29.84 -1.08
CA THR A 63 11.32 29.86 -2.37
C THR A 63 9.93 29.25 -2.19
N PHE A 64 9.82 28.11 -1.54
CA PHE A 64 8.52 27.49 -1.26
C PHE A 64 7.59 28.41 -0.48
N SER A 65 8.08 29.09 0.55
CA SER A 65 7.25 29.99 1.35
C SER A 65 6.67 31.16 0.54
N SER A 66 7.35 31.60 -0.52
CA SER A 66 6.86 32.65 -1.42
C SER A 66 5.98 32.16 -2.56
N GLU A 67 5.90 30.83 -2.78
CA GLU A 67 5.18 30.22 -3.89
C GLU A 67 3.96 29.39 -3.46
N PHE A 68 3.67 29.25 -2.16
CA PHE A 68 2.50 28.50 -1.67
C PHE A 68 1.15 29.04 -2.16
N ASN A 69 1.10 30.26 -2.65
CA ASN A 69 -0.07 30.85 -3.27
C ASN A 69 -0.29 30.41 -4.73
N ARG A 70 0.60 29.59 -5.29
CA ARG A 70 0.53 29.11 -6.67
C ARG A 70 0.19 27.63 -6.74
N TYR A 71 -0.57 27.27 -7.77
CA TYR A 71 -0.79 25.87 -8.07
C TYR A 71 0.50 25.17 -8.52
N PRO A 72 0.66 23.86 -8.19
CA PRO A 72 1.77 23.06 -8.74
C PRO A 72 1.62 22.86 -10.25
N ASP A 73 2.65 22.27 -10.90
CA ASP A 73 2.51 21.79 -12.27
C ASP A 73 1.45 20.69 -12.34
N GLY A 74 0.30 21.00 -12.96
CA GLY A 74 -0.82 20.08 -13.08
C GLY A 74 -0.50 18.82 -13.92
N ASN A 75 0.52 18.88 -14.78
CA ASN A 75 0.97 17.76 -15.60
C ASN A 75 2.12 16.97 -14.95
N ALA A 76 2.72 17.49 -13.88
CA ALA A 76 3.88 16.91 -13.20
C ALA A 76 5.03 16.56 -14.17
N TYR A 77 5.31 17.46 -15.11
CA TYR A 77 6.17 17.20 -16.27
C TYR A 77 7.56 16.72 -15.87
N GLU A 78 8.24 17.46 -14.99
CA GLU A 78 9.61 17.09 -14.56
C GLU A 78 9.66 15.75 -13.80
N LEU A 79 8.63 15.45 -13.00
CA LEU A 79 8.56 14.15 -12.33
C LEU A 79 8.31 13.03 -13.33
N LYS A 80 7.44 13.24 -14.32
CA LYS A 80 7.20 12.26 -15.39
C LYS A 80 8.47 12.03 -16.22
N GLU A 81 9.24 13.08 -16.54
CA GLU A 81 10.55 12.91 -17.20
C GLU A 81 11.51 12.07 -16.36
N ALA A 82 11.56 12.31 -15.04
CA ALA A 82 12.37 11.53 -14.13
C ALA A 82 11.96 10.04 -14.10
N ILE A 83 10.66 9.76 -14.02
CA ILE A 83 10.10 8.40 -14.06
C ILE A 83 10.39 7.74 -15.42
N SER A 84 10.13 8.44 -16.52
CA SER A 84 10.42 7.98 -17.89
C SER A 84 11.88 7.57 -18.05
N LYS A 85 12.80 8.42 -17.62
CA LYS A 85 14.25 8.15 -17.66
C LYS A 85 14.65 6.95 -16.81
N LYS A 86 14.10 6.83 -15.59
CA LYS A 86 14.46 5.75 -14.65
C LYS A 86 13.98 4.39 -15.13
N TYR A 87 12.78 4.31 -15.67
CA TYR A 87 12.11 3.05 -15.97
C TYR A 87 12.01 2.75 -17.47
N ASN A 88 12.57 3.64 -18.32
CA ASN A 88 12.52 3.52 -19.78
C ASN A 88 11.09 3.35 -20.33
N VAL A 89 10.18 4.20 -19.89
CA VAL A 89 8.77 4.27 -20.31
C VAL A 89 8.45 5.63 -20.94
N ASN A 90 7.44 5.72 -21.80
CA ASN A 90 7.06 6.97 -22.44
C ASN A 90 6.29 7.88 -21.46
N LEU A 91 6.40 9.21 -21.63
CA LEU A 91 5.69 10.21 -20.80
C LEU A 91 4.17 10.02 -20.81
N ASN A 92 3.62 9.62 -21.94
CA ASN A 92 2.18 9.39 -22.11
C ASN A 92 1.67 8.07 -21.51
N GLN A 93 2.55 7.23 -20.98
CA GLN A 93 2.20 6.03 -20.22
C GLN A 93 2.05 6.31 -18.73
N ILE A 94 2.42 7.53 -18.25
CA ILE A 94 2.56 7.84 -16.83
C ILE A 94 1.35 8.63 -16.32
N THR A 95 0.72 8.13 -15.25
CA THR A 95 -0.30 8.86 -14.49
C THR A 95 0.18 9.07 -13.06
N ILE A 96 0.11 10.34 -12.57
CA ILE A 96 0.51 10.72 -11.21
C ILE A 96 -0.71 10.78 -10.30
N GLY A 97 -0.60 10.19 -9.10
CA GLY A 97 -1.63 10.19 -8.08
C GLY A 97 -1.18 10.81 -6.76
N ASN A 98 -2.11 11.32 -5.99
CA ASN A 98 -1.90 11.75 -4.61
C ASN A 98 -1.78 10.51 -3.68
N GLY A 99 -0.70 9.76 -3.85
CA GLY A 99 -0.50 8.39 -3.39
C GLY A 99 -1.09 7.37 -4.36
N SER A 100 -0.77 6.08 -4.16
CA SER A 100 -1.33 4.99 -4.97
C SER A 100 -2.85 4.83 -4.81
N ASN A 101 -3.43 5.30 -3.70
CA ASN A 101 -4.88 5.29 -3.50
C ASN A 101 -5.63 6.07 -4.58
N ASP A 102 -5.12 7.23 -5.01
CA ASP A 102 -5.70 8.01 -6.11
C ASP A 102 -5.80 7.18 -7.40
N LEU A 103 -4.78 6.36 -7.68
CA LEU A 103 -4.73 5.52 -8.88
C LEU A 103 -5.79 4.43 -8.86
N ILE A 104 -6.04 3.82 -7.68
CA ILE A 104 -7.14 2.88 -7.47
C ILE A 104 -8.48 3.55 -7.74
N GLU A 105 -8.67 4.78 -7.24
CA GLU A 105 -9.88 5.59 -7.47
C GLU A 105 -10.06 5.95 -8.96
N PHE A 106 -8.98 6.32 -9.67
CA PHE A 106 -9.07 6.65 -11.09
C PHE A 106 -9.51 5.44 -11.91
N VAL A 107 -8.90 4.27 -11.68
CA VAL A 107 -9.30 3.02 -12.31
C VAL A 107 -10.76 2.70 -12.00
N SER A 108 -11.14 2.81 -10.72
CA SER A 108 -12.52 2.55 -10.31
C SER A 108 -13.53 3.48 -11.00
N ARG A 109 -13.23 4.78 -11.09
CA ARG A 109 -14.10 5.76 -11.76
C ARG A 109 -14.20 5.55 -13.28
N CYS A 110 -13.11 5.10 -13.93
CA CYS A 110 -13.09 4.86 -15.37
C CYS A 110 -13.90 3.60 -15.77
N PHE A 111 -13.80 2.54 -14.98
CA PHE A 111 -14.27 1.22 -15.40
C PHE A 111 -15.47 0.70 -14.65
N LEU A 112 -15.74 1.19 -13.42
CA LEU A 112 -16.77 0.66 -12.54
C LEU A 112 -17.98 1.58 -12.45
N GLY A 113 -19.10 1.02 -12.01
CA GLY A 113 -20.38 1.67 -11.83
C GLY A 113 -21.46 0.65 -11.54
N GLU A 114 -22.72 1.08 -11.45
CA GLU A 114 -23.85 0.19 -11.23
C GLU A 114 -23.91 -0.92 -12.29
N GLY A 115 -24.20 -2.14 -11.87
CA GLY A 115 -24.27 -3.34 -12.71
C GLY A 115 -22.91 -3.95 -13.08
N LYS A 116 -21.78 -3.29 -12.76
CA LYS A 116 -20.42 -3.80 -12.99
C LYS A 116 -19.85 -4.45 -11.74
N LYS A 117 -18.78 -5.26 -11.91
CA LYS A 117 -18.08 -5.97 -10.85
C LYS A 117 -16.59 -5.74 -10.91
N ALA A 118 -15.94 -5.79 -9.75
CA ALA A 118 -14.50 -5.90 -9.66
C ALA A 118 -14.09 -6.98 -8.66
N ILE A 119 -13.06 -7.74 -8.99
CA ILE A 119 -12.55 -8.86 -8.18
C ILE A 119 -11.35 -8.38 -7.37
N TYR A 120 -11.28 -8.80 -6.11
CA TYR A 120 -10.15 -8.58 -5.22
C TYR A 120 -10.00 -9.78 -4.27
N SER A 121 -8.82 -9.97 -3.66
CA SER A 121 -8.57 -11.09 -2.75
C SER A 121 -9.13 -10.84 -1.34
N GLN A 122 -9.51 -11.89 -0.63
CA GLN A 122 -10.06 -11.91 0.74
C GLN A 122 -9.22 -11.07 1.73
N HIS A 123 -7.90 -11.21 1.67
CA HIS A 123 -6.98 -10.44 2.50
C HIS A 123 -6.30 -9.33 1.69
N GLY A 124 -6.97 -8.80 0.65
CA GLY A 124 -6.47 -7.70 -0.16
C GLY A 124 -6.54 -6.36 0.58
N PHE A 125 -5.86 -5.36 0.05
CA PHE A 125 -5.83 -4.04 0.66
C PHE A 125 -7.24 -3.45 0.82
N ALA A 126 -7.55 -2.96 2.01
CA ALA A 126 -8.91 -2.54 2.42
C ALA A 126 -9.51 -1.42 1.52
N ILE A 127 -8.69 -0.70 0.78
CA ILE A 127 -9.17 0.36 -0.13
C ILE A 127 -9.87 -0.22 -1.36
N TYR A 128 -9.51 -1.41 -1.84
CA TYR A 128 -10.14 -1.98 -3.04
C TYR A 128 -11.67 -2.09 -2.90
N PRO A 129 -12.22 -2.82 -1.91
CA PRO A 129 -13.68 -2.89 -1.77
C PRO A 129 -14.34 -1.54 -1.47
N LEU A 130 -13.64 -0.59 -0.86
CA LEU A 130 -14.17 0.75 -0.62
C LEU A 130 -14.30 1.54 -1.93
N ALA A 131 -13.24 1.56 -2.74
CA ALA A 131 -13.23 2.23 -4.04
C ALA A 131 -14.26 1.62 -5.01
N ILE A 132 -14.36 0.28 -5.06
CA ILE A 132 -15.35 -0.42 -5.87
C ILE A 132 -16.78 -0.01 -5.47
N LYS A 133 -17.10 -0.12 -4.18
CA LYS A 133 -18.45 0.22 -3.68
C LYS A 133 -18.79 1.69 -3.90
N ALA A 134 -17.84 2.60 -3.74
CA ALA A 134 -18.08 4.04 -3.91
C ALA A 134 -18.59 4.39 -5.31
N THR A 135 -18.29 3.57 -6.34
CA THR A 135 -18.82 3.73 -7.70
C THR A 135 -20.22 3.14 -7.92
N GLY A 136 -20.76 2.41 -6.96
CA GLY A 136 -21.98 1.62 -7.11
C GLY A 136 -21.76 0.22 -7.71
N ALA A 137 -20.50 -0.16 -8.01
CA ALA A 137 -20.18 -1.49 -8.50
C ALA A 137 -20.13 -2.54 -7.36
N LEU A 138 -20.22 -3.82 -7.73
CA LEU A 138 -20.19 -4.94 -6.81
C LEU A 138 -18.75 -5.41 -6.57
N PRO A 139 -18.23 -5.35 -5.34
CA PRO A 139 -16.96 -6.00 -5.01
C PRO A 139 -17.15 -7.51 -4.90
N VAL A 140 -16.40 -8.27 -5.69
CA VAL A 140 -16.35 -9.74 -5.65
C VAL A 140 -15.09 -10.17 -4.96
N LYS A 141 -15.24 -10.83 -3.82
CA LYS A 141 -14.12 -11.28 -3.01
C LYS A 141 -13.73 -12.72 -3.37
N SER A 142 -12.51 -12.92 -3.89
CA SER A 142 -11.90 -14.24 -4.07
C SER A 142 -11.33 -14.73 -2.75
N LYS A 143 -11.54 -15.99 -2.39
CA LYS A 143 -10.87 -16.60 -1.23
C LYS A 143 -9.36 -16.62 -1.43
N ALA A 144 -8.63 -16.43 -0.35
CA ALA A 144 -7.17 -16.49 -0.39
C ALA A 144 -6.67 -17.95 -0.35
N LYS A 145 -5.53 -18.20 -0.99
CA LYS A 145 -4.79 -19.47 -0.94
C LYS A 145 -3.44 -19.21 -0.27
N ASN A 146 -3.20 -19.87 0.85
CA ASN A 146 -1.98 -19.67 1.65
C ASN A 146 -1.73 -18.17 1.96
N TRP A 147 -2.77 -17.45 2.40
CA TRP A 147 -2.76 -16.01 2.70
C TRP A 147 -2.53 -15.08 1.48
N GLY A 148 -2.25 -15.62 0.30
CA GLY A 148 -2.00 -14.87 -0.93
C GLY A 148 -3.19 -14.86 -1.88
N HIS A 149 -3.03 -14.15 -2.98
CA HIS A 149 -4.00 -14.17 -4.08
C HIS A 149 -4.08 -15.58 -4.70
N ASP A 150 -5.28 -16.11 -4.83
CA ASP A 150 -5.55 -17.30 -5.64
C ASP A 150 -5.95 -16.82 -7.04
N LEU A 151 -4.96 -16.76 -7.94
CA LEU A 151 -5.17 -16.24 -9.30
C LEU A 151 -6.08 -17.16 -10.13
N GLU A 152 -6.06 -18.47 -9.88
CA GLU A 152 -6.95 -19.44 -10.52
C GLU A 152 -8.41 -19.18 -10.12
N LEU A 153 -8.67 -19.11 -8.81
CA LEU A 153 -10.01 -18.79 -8.30
C LEU A 153 -10.47 -17.37 -8.72
N MET A 154 -9.55 -16.41 -8.84
CA MET A 154 -9.90 -15.08 -9.35
C MET A 154 -10.37 -15.13 -10.81
N SER A 155 -9.74 -16.00 -11.64
CA SER A 155 -10.18 -16.25 -13.02
C SER A 155 -11.56 -16.92 -13.07
N ASP A 156 -11.82 -17.89 -12.21
CA ASP A 156 -13.10 -18.61 -12.15
C ASP A 156 -14.29 -17.72 -11.75
N LEU A 157 -14.03 -16.61 -11.07
CA LEU A 157 -15.06 -15.64 -10.65
C LEU A 157 -15.43 -14.61 -11.72
N ILE A 158 -14.78 -14.67 -12.88
CA ILE A 158 -15.02 -13.75 -13.99
C ILE A 158 -16.36 -14.05 -14.66
N ASP A 159 -17.13 -13.00 -14.90
CA ASP A 159 -18.34 -13.04 -15.74
C ASP A 159 -18.42 -11.78 -16.63
N ASP A 160 -19.50 -11.65 -17.39
CA ASP A 160 -19.76 -10.53 -18.33
C ASP A 160 -19.76 -9.13 -17.67
N LYS A 161 -20.04 -9.08 -16.36
CA LYS A 161 -20.07 -7.85 -15.56
C LYS A 161 -18.72 -7.48 -14.96
N THR A 162 -17.77 -8.40 -14.96
CA THR A 162 -16.42 -8.18 -14.41
C THR A 162 -15.65 -7.22 -15.32
N LYS A 163 -15.11 -6.12 -14.75
CA LYS A 163 -14.36 -5.12 -15.51
C LYS A 163 -12.97 -4.84 -14.95
N VAL A 164 -12.73 -5.09 -13.67
CA VAL A 164 -11.45 -4.82 -13.03
C VAL A 164 -11.09 -5.97 -12.09
N ILE A 165 -9.80 -6.32 -12.06
CA ILE A 165 -9.20 -7.22 -11.06
C ILE A 165 -8.09 -6.46 -10.36
N PHE A 166 -8.14 -6.39 -9.02
CA PHE A 166 -7.10 -5.78 -8.19
C PHE A 166 -6.19 -6.85 -7.61
N ILE A 167 -4.89 -6.74 -7.88
CA ILE A 167 -3.83 -7.63 -7.38
C ILE A 167 -2.77 -6.76 -6.72
N ALA A 168 -2.35 -7.10 -5.49
CA ALA A 168 -1.21 -6.50 -4.83
C ALA A 168 -0.06 -7.50 -4.72
N SER A 169 1.13 -7.10 -5.16
CA SER A 169 2.33 -7.93 -5.04
C SER A 169 3.57 -7.05 -4.79
N PRO A 170 4.08 -7.04 -3.55
CA PRO A 170 3.60 -7.71 -2.31
C PRO A 170 2.24 -7.23 -1.81
N ASN A 171 1.45 -8.17 -1.27
CA ASN A 171 0.12 -7.86 -0.73
C ASN A 171 0.20 -7.27 0.68
N ASN A 172 -0.65 -6.32 0.98
CA ASN A 172 -0.89 -5.81 2.32
C ASN A 172 -2.30 -6.25 2.77
N PRO A 173 -2.45 -7.00 3.91
CA PRO A 173 -1.52 -7.06 5.04
C PRO A 173 -0.66 -8.34 5.12
N THR A 174 -0.77 -9.27 4.20
CA THR A 174 -0.15 -10.59 4.35
C THR A 174 1.34 -10.63 4.00
N GLY A 175 1.81 -9.71 3.15
CA GLY A 175 3.20 -9.67 2.67
C GLY A 175 3.49 -10.64 1.53
N THR A 176 2.56 -11.52 1.18
CA THR A 176 2.74 -12.51 0.10
C THR A 176 2.95 -11.83 -1.26
N ALA A 177 3.78 -12.41 -2.10
CA ALA A 177 4.04 -11.92 -3.45
C ALA A 177 3.72 -12.98 -4.51
N LYS A 178 3.52 -12.53 -5.74
CA LYS A 178 3.35 -13.35 -6.93
C LYS A 178 4.58 -13.26 -7.82
N THR A 179 5.02 -14.38 -8.35
CA THR A 179 6.13 -14.43 -9.31
C THR A 179 5.72 -13.83 -10.66
N LEU A 180 6.72 -13.40 -11.44
CA LEU A 180 6.50 -12.94 -12.81
C LEU A 180 5.80 -14.02 -13.67
N SER A 181 6.16 -15.30 -13.49
CA SER A 181 5.50 -16.41 -14.21
C SER A 181 4.04 -16.51 -13.86
N GLU A 182 3.67 -16.51 -12.54
CA GLU A 182 2.28 -16.57 -12.12
C GLU A 182 1.44 -15.41 -12.69
N ILE A 183 2.00 -14.20 -12.71
CA ILE A 183 1.31 -13.02 -13.26
C ILE A 183 1.17 -13.14 -14.79
N LYS A 184 2.21 -13.57 -15.51
CA LYS A 184 2.13 -13.78 -16.97
C LYS A 184 1.11 -14.85 -17.34
N ASP A 185 1.12 -15.98 -16.63
CA ASP A 185 0.17 -17.06 -16.87
C ASP A 185 -1.26 -16.63 -16.59
N PHE A 186 -1.47 -15.83 -15.56
CA PHE A 186 -2.77 -15.24 -15.26
C PHE A 186 -3.22 -14.29 -16.37
N LEU A 187 -2.40 -13.30 -16.75
CA LEU A 187 -2.73 -12.31 -17.78
C LEU A 187 -3.03 -12.94 -19.13
N LYS A 188 -2.25 -13.95 -19.52
CA LYS A 188 -2.42 -14.65 -20.81
C LYS A 188 -3.78 -15.33 -20.96
N ASN A 189 -4.38 -15.75 -19.85
CA ASN A 189 -5.64 -16.49 -19.84
C ASN A 189 -6.85 -15.61 -19.55
N LEU A 190 -6.65 -14.29 -19.37
CA LEU A 190 -7.75 -13.36 -19.12
C LEU A 190 -8.41 -12.86 -20.42
N PRO A 191 -9.71 -12.57 -20.41
CA PRO A 191 -10.34 -11.79 -21.47
C PRO A 191 -9.69 -10.40 -21.63
N ASP A 192 -9.52 -9.95 -22.87
CA ASP A 192 -8.86 -8.67 -23.18
C ASP A 192 -9.64 -7.43 -22.68
N ASP A 193 -10.94 -7.57 -22.39
CA ASP A 193 -11.82 -6.50 -21.91
C ASP A 193 -11.79 -6.33 -20.37
N ILE A 194 -10.98 -7.10 -19.67
CA ILE A 194 -10.82 -6.99 -18.21
C ILE A 194 -9.51 -6.29 -17.87
N LEU A 195 -9.60 -5.19 -17.14
CA LEU A 195 -8.44 -4.46 -16.64
C LEU A 195 -7.84 -5.16 -15.43
N VAL A 196 -6.52 -5.30 -15.39
CA VAL A 196 -5.77 -5.73 -14.20
C VAL A 196 -5.03 -4.54 -13.62
N PHE A 197 -5.30 -4.22 -12.36
CA PHE A 197 -4.54 -3.26 -11.57
C PHE A 197 -3.57 -4.00 -10.65
N LEU A 198 -2.28 -3.94 -10.97
CA LEU A 198 -1.21 -4.55 -10.19
C LEU A 198 -0.58 -3.50 -9.28
N ASP A 199 -0.84 -3.60 -7.98
CA ASP A 199 -0.31 -2.70 -6.97
C ASP A 199 1.04 -3.19 -6.45
N GLN A 200 2.08 -2.44 -6.77
CA GLN A 200 3.46 -2.71 -6.35
C GLN A 200 3.96 -1.67 -5.34
N ALA A 201 3.13 -1.27 -4.37
CA ALA A 201 3.50 -0.27 -3.36
C ALA A 201 4.72 -0.67 -2.49
N TYR A 202 5.09 -1.95 -2.47
CA TYR A 202 6.21 -2.50 -1.69
C TYR A 202 7.33 -3.07 -2.58
N TYR A 203 7.33 -2.75 -3.86
CA TYR A 203 8.24 -3.31 -4.86
C TYR A 203 9.72 -3.24 -4.48
N GLU A 204 10.17 -2.13 -3.92
CA GLU A 204 11.58 -1.89 -3.59
C GLU A 204 12.12 -2.85 -2.52
N TYR A 205 11.24 -3.49 -1.74
CA TYR A 205 11.61 -4.46 -0.70
C TYR A 205 11.66 -5.90 -1.20
N ILE A 206 11.29 -6.15 -2.45
CA ILE A 206 11.29 -7.50 -3.02
C ILE A 206 12.73 -8.02 -3.14
N GLU A 207 12.97 -9.18 -2.54
CA GLU A 207 14.18 -9.97 -2.74
C GLU A 207 13.83 -11.20 -3.59
N GLY A 208 14.64 -11.49 -4.62
CA GLY A 208 14.40 -12.58 -5.56
C GLY A 208 13.94 -12.10 -6.94
N SER A 209 14.72 -12.45 -7.97
CA SER A 209 14.45 -12.00 -9.35
C SER A 209 13.16 -12.56 -9.93
N GLU A 210 12.68 -13.68 -9.40
CA GLU A 210 11.42 -14.30 -9.83
C GLU A 210 10.16 -13.47 -9.50
N PHE A 211 10.27 -12.55 -8.52
CA PHE A 211 9.19 -11.63 -8.12
C PHE A 211 9.29 -10.26 -8.80
N ASP A 212 10.33 -10.03 -9.59
CA ASP A 212 10.52 -8.77 -10.33
C ASP A 212 9.57 -8.70 -11.52
N ILE A 213 8.53 -7.88 -11.39
CA ILE A 213 7.55 -7.66 -12.46
C ILE A 213 7.83 -6.29 -13.09
N PRO A 214 8.44 -6.26 -14.30
CA PRO A 214 8.87 -5.04 -14.93
C PRO A 214 7.70 -4.27 -15.59
N PHE A 215 7.86 -2.97 -15.76
CA PHE A 215 6.87 -2.14 -16.48
C PHE A 215 6.73 -2.50 -17.96
N SER A 216 7.76 -3.09 -18.59
CA SER A 216 7.69 -3.55 -19.99
C SER A 216 6.60 -4.62 -20.23
N LEU A 217 6.09 -5.25 -19.16
CA LEU A 217 4.96 -6.19 -19.27
C LEU A 217 3.70 -5.53 -19.86
N ILE A 218 3.58 -4.21 -19.73
CA ILE A 218 2.45 -3.43 -20.28
C ILE A 218 2.43 -3.44 -21.82
N ASP A 219 3.60 -3.61 -22.45
CA ASP A 219 3.69 -3.65 -23.91
C ASP A 219 3.05 -4.94 -24.48
N ASP A 220 3.10 -6.04 -23.71
CA ASP A 220 2.47 -7.32 -24.04
C ASP A 220 0.99 -7.39 -23.60
N TYR A 221 0.61 -6.64 -22.56
CA TYR A 221 -0.72 -6.66 -21.95
C TYR A 221 -1.28 -5.24 -21.80
N PRO A 222 -1.95 -4.69 -22.82
CA PRO A 222 -2.44 -3.31 -22.82
C PRO A 222 -3.54 -3.03 -21.79
N ASN A 223 -4.17 -4.07 -21.24
CA ASN A 223 -5.14 -4.02 -20.17
C ASN A 223 -4.50 -4.10 -18.76
N LEU A 224 -3.17 -3.98 -18.65
CA LEU A 224 -2.46 -3.96 -17.37
C LEU A 224 -2.12 -2.52 -16.95
N VAL A 225 -2.37 -2.22 -15.67
CA VAL A 225 -1.87 -1.02 -14.96
C VAL A 225 -0.95 -1.48 -13.84
N ILE A 226 0.26 -0.94 -13.78
CA ILE A 226 1.19 -1.22 -12.67
C ILE A 226 1.40 0.06 -11.88
N SER A 227 1.07 0.05 -10.57
CA SER A 227 1.23 1.19 -9.69
C SER A 227 2.43 1.06 -8.76
N ARG A 228 3.03 2.19 -8.39
CA ARG A 228 4.07 2.32 -7.35
C ARG A 228 3.84 3.51 -6.45
N SER A 229 4.48 3.51 -5.28
CA SER A 229 4.29 4.51 -4.25
C SER A 229 5.63 5.07 -3.75
N PHE A 230 5.67 6.38 -3.51
CA PHE A 230 6.79 7.00 -2.80
C PHE A 230 6.65 6.91 -1.26
N SER A 231 5.55 6.36 -0.77
CA SER A 231 5.25 6.32 0.67
C SER A 231 6.10 5.33 1.47
N LYS A 232 6.71 4.32 0.82
CA LYS A 232 7.37 3.19 1.49
C LYS A 232 8.89 3.36 1.46
N ALA A 233 9.62 2.68 0.60
CA ALA A 233 11.07 2.72 0.55
C ALA A 233 11.66 4.13 0.34
N HIS A 234 10.95 5.01 -0.34
CA HIS A 234 11.37 6.39 -0.54
C HIS A 234 11.15 7.31 0.68
N GLY A 235 10.41 6.87 1.70
CA GLY A 235 10.20 7.61 2.94
C GLY A 235 9.33 8.87 2.82
N LEU A 236 8.50 9.01 1.77
CA LEU A 236 7.70 10.21 1.50
C LEU A 236 6.20 10.02 1.79
N ALA A 237 5.85 9.22 2.79
CA ALA A 237 4.46 8.90 3.11
C ALA A 237 3.57 10.13 3.35
N ALA A 238 4.09 11.15 4.02
CA ALA A 238 3.37 12.39 4.34
C ALA A 238 3.09 13.26 3.10
N LEU A 239 3.89 13.13 2.04
CA LEU A 239 3.75 13.94 0.82
C LEU A 239 2.67 13.41 -0.12
N ARG A 240 2.18 12.19 0.10
CA ARG A 240 1.11 11.61 -0.70
C ARG A 240 1.45 11.58 -2.19
N LEU A 241 2.47 10.81 -2.59
CA LEU A 241 2.88 10.69 -3.98
C LEU A 241 2.90 9.23 -4.42
N GLY A 242 2.34 8.97 -5.61
CA GLY A 242 2.37 7.69 -6.31
C GLY A 242 2.25 7.89 -7.81
N PHE A 243 2.49 6.84 -8.56
CA PHE A 243 2.30 6.85 -10.00
C PHE A 243 1.91 5.46 -10.49
N CYS A 244 1.30 5.40 -11.66
CA CYS A 244 1.15 4.14 -12.40
C CYS A 244 1.63 4.31 -13.83
N ILE A 245 1.99 3.16 -14.41
CA ILE A 245 2.31 3.01 -15.82
C ILE A 245 1.23 2.15 -16.44
N SER A 246 0.76 2.55 -17.61
CA SER A 246 -0.25 1.83 -18.39
C SER A 246 -0.06 2.09 -19.89
N ASN A 247 -0.83 1.41 -20.72
CA ASN A 247 -0.95 1.75 -22.13
C ASN A 247 -1.25 3.26 -22.31
N PRO A 248 -0.69 3.94 -23.32
CA PRO A 248 -0.89 5.38 -23.53
C PRO A 248 -2.34 5.83 -23.59
N GLU A 249 -3.20 5.07 -24.27
CA GLU A 249 -4.62 5.38 -24.40
C GLU A 249 -5.33 5.27 -23.03
N LEU A 250 -5.02 4.22 -22.27
CA LEU A 250 -5.55 4.05 -20.92
C LEU A 250 -5.06 5.16 -19.97
N SER A 251 -3.77 5.53 -20.05
CA SER A 251 -3.22 6.64 -19.27
C SER A 251 -3.94 7.95 -19.56
N ASP A 252 -4.32 8.23 -20.82
CA ASP A 252 -5.11 9.40 -21.18
C ASP A 252 -6.47 9.41 -20.47
N TYR A 253 -7.21 8.29 -20.47
CA TYR A 253 -8.47 8.18 -19.74
C TYR A 253 -8.32 8.34 -18.22
N LEU A 254 -7.30 7.76 -17.62
CA LEU A 254 -7.01 7.94 -16.19
C LEU A 254 -6.73 9.41 -15.86
N ASN A 255 -6.00 10.13 -16.73
CA ASN A 255 -5.74 11.56 -16.55
C ASN A 255 -6.99 12.44 -16.72
N ARG A 256 -8.05 12.00 -17.47
CA ARG A 256 -9.30 12.74 -17.60
C ARG A 256 -10.12 12.75 -16.31
N VAL A 257 -10.04 11.71 -15.47
CA VAL A 257 -10.76 11.61 -14.20
C VAL A 257 -9.93 12.10 -13.01
N ARG A 258 -8.64 12.37 -13.23
CA ARG A 258 -7.74 12.90 -12.23
C ARG A 258 -8.14 14.31 -11.81
N GLN A 259 -8.13 14.59 -10.50
CA GLN A 259 -8.38 15.95 -10.01
C GLN A 259 -7.28 16.91 -10.54
N PRO A 260 -7.62 18.11 -11.01
CA PRO A 260 -6.61 19.10 -11.36
C PRO A 260 -5.68 19.36 -10.18
N PHE A 261 -4.38 19.42 -10.45
CA PHE A 261 -3.35 19.73 -9.44
C PHE A 261 -3.34 18.76 -8.23
N ASN A 262 -3.68 17.49 -8.42
CA ASN A 262 -3.85 16.49 -7.37
C ASN A 262 -2.56 16.21 -6.56
N ALA A 263 -1.38 16.37 -7.14
CA ALA A 263 -0.09 16.24 -6.44
C ALA A 263 0.46 17.61 -6.06
N ASN A 264 0.87 17.78 -4.80
CA ASN A 264 1.42 19.06 -4.30
C ASN A 264 2.85 19.31 -4.79
N SER A 265 3.28 20.57 -4.81
CA SER A 265 4.60 21.01 -5.33
C SER A 265 5.75 20.31 -4.61
N LEU A 266 5.68 20.20 -3.28
CA LEU A 266 6.72 19.53 -2.49
C LEU A 266 6.86 18.05 -2.87
N ALA A 267 5.73 17.37 -3.06
CA ALA A 267 5.73 15.96 -3.49
C ALA A 267 6.40 15.82 -4.87
N LEU A 268 6.08 16.69 -5.82
CA LEU A 268 6.65 16.63 -7.17
C LEU A 268 8.16 16.86 -7.15
N ASP A 269 8.63 17.88 -6.43
CA ASP A 269 10.05 18.21 -6.34
C ASP A 269 10.86 17.16 -5.58
N LEU A 270 10.39 16.79 -4.38
CA LEU A 270 11.11 15.84 -3.54
C LEU A 270 11.04 14.41 -4.13
N GLY A 271 9.94 14.08 -4.80
CA GLY A 271 9.77 12.82 -5.52
C GLY A 271 10.81 12.61 -6.61
N LYS A 272 11.12 13.65 -7.41
CA LYS A 272 12.19 13.57 -8.44
C LYS A 272 13.54 13.16 -7.85
N VAL A 273 13.92 13.76 -6.73
CA VAL A 273 15.21 13.52 -6.09
C VAL A 273 15.23 12.15 -5.41
N ALA A 274 14.18 11.83 -4.65
CA ALA A 274 14.05 10.56 -3.96
C ALA A 274 14.01 9.37 -4.93
N LEU A 275 13.45 9.55 -6.12
CA LEU A 275 13.40 8.53 -7.15
C LEU A 275 14.79 8.01 -7.55
N PHE A 276 15.80 8.87 -7.56
CA PHE A 276 17.19 8.53 -7.93
C PHE A 276 18.11 8.31 -6.72
N ASP A 277 17.63 8.46 -5.49
CA ASP A 277 18.48 8.20 -4.32
C ASP A 277 18.58 6.70 -4.00
N GLN A 278 19.30 6.00 -4.87
CA GLN A 278 19.48 4.55 -4.76
C GLN A 278 20.21 4.15 -3.46
N GLU A 279 21.05 5.04 -2.91
CA GLU A 279 21.74 4.79 -1.65
C GLU A 279 20.75 4.71 -0.48
N HIS A 280 19.79 5.66 -0.41
CA HIS A 280 18.74 5.65 0.61
C HIS A 280 17.84 4.42 0.49
N ILE A 281 17.41 4.08 -0.74
CA ILE A 281 16.60 2.88 -1.00
C ILE A 281 17.36 1.62 -0.55
N SER A 282 18.64 1.48 -0.93
CA SER A 282 19.45 0.32 -0.55
C SER A 282 19.63 0.22 0.97
N LYS A 283 19.81 1.35 1.68
CA LYS A 283 19.86 1.37 3.14
C LYS A 283 18.52 0.94 3.76
N SER A 284 17.40 1.43 3.20
CA SER A 284 16.05 1.07 3.65
C SER A 284 15.78 -0.42 3.49
N VAL A 285 16.14 -0.99 2.34
CA VAL A 285 16.02 -2.44 2.07
C VAL A 285 16.90 -3.24 3.03
N LYS A 286 18.14 -2.83 3.26
CA LYS A 286 19.07 -3.52 4.18
C LYS A 286 18.55 -3.54 5.62
N ILE A 287 18.04 -2.43 6.12
CA ILE A 287 17.43 -2.37 7.46
C ILE A 287 16.20 -3.27 7.53
N ASN A 288 15.36 -3.24 6.50
CA ASN A 288 14.20 -4.11 6.41
C ASN A 288 14.59 -5.59 6.46
N SER A 289 15.55 -6.01 5.64
CA SER A 289 16.02 -7.40 5.58
C SER A 289 16.61 -7.86 6.92
N SER A 290 17.46 -7.03 7.55
CA SER A 290 18.02 -7.32 8.87
C SER A 290 16.95 -7.41 9.96
N GLY A 291 16.04 -6.45 10.03
CA GLY A 291 14.92 -6.45 10.99
C GLY A 291 13.97 -7.62 10.78
N MET A 292 13.64 -7.93 9.51
CA MET A 292 12.81 -9.09 9.14
C MET A 292 13.43 -10.39 9.62
N HIS A 293 14.74 -10.59 9.39
CA HIS A 293 15.47 -11.77 9.86
C HIS A 293 15.40 -11.89 11.40
N LYS A 294 15.62 -10.78 12.11
CA LYS A 294 15.58 -10.71 13.58
C LYS A 294 14.20 -11.09 14.12
N VAL A 295 13.14 -10.54 13.53
CA VAL A 295 11.75 -10.82 13.95
C VAL A 295 11.36 -12.27 13.63
N LYS A 296 11.65 -12.79 12.44
CA LYS A 296 11.38 -14.19 12.06
C LYS A 296 12.08 -15.17 13.00
N LYS A 297 13.35 -14.90 13.37
CA LYS A 297 14.09 -15.72 14.32
C LYS A 297 13.43 -15.72 15.71
N ALA A 298 12.98 -14.57 16.20
CA ALA A 298 12.28 -14.48 17.47
C ALA A 298 10.93 -15.20 17.44
N PHE A 299 10.15 -15.04 16.38
CA PHE A 299 8.89 -15.75 16.19
C PHE A 299 9.10 -17.27 16.19
N SER A 300 10.10 -17.76 15.48
CA SER A 300 10.43 -19.20 15.46
C SER A 300 10.83 -19.71 16.85
N ASN A 301 11.65 -18.98 17.59
CA ASN A 301 12.08 -19.36 18.94
C ASN A 301 10.91 -19.38 19.95
N LEU A 302 9.91 -18.53 19.78
CA LEU A 302 8.72 -18.43 20.63
C LEU A 302 7.51 -19.20 20.10
N ASN A 303 7.68 -20.01 19.02
CA ASN A 303 6.65 -20.78 18.37
C ASN A 303 5.43 -19.94 17.93
N TYR A 304 5.69 -18.76 17.33
CA TYR A 304 4.67 -17.99 16.64
C TYR A 304 4.55 -18.40 15.19
N ASN A 305 3.33 -18.63 14.73
CA ASN A 305 3.04 -18.74 13.30
C ASN A 305 3.06 -17.34 12.67
N PHE A 306 3.74 -17.19 11.54
CA PHE A 306 3.78 -15.95 10.78
C PHE A 306 3.65 -16.22 9.29
N ILE A 307 3.30 -15.19 8.53
CA ILE A 307 3.16 -15.24 7.08
C ILE A 307 4.45 -14.73 6.45
N GLU A 308 5.05 -15.50 5.53
CA GLU A 308 6.21 -15.03 4.78
C GLU A 308 5.91 -13.74 4.03
N SER A 309 6.80 -12.77 4.15
CA SER A 309 6.57 -11.42 3.65
C SER A 309 7.72 -10.89 2.80
N TRP A 310 7.35 -10.29 1.67
CA TRP A 310 8.20 -9.52 0.74
C TRP A 310 8.02 -8.01 0.90
N GLY A 311 7.28 -7.55 1.92
CA GLY A 311 7.12 -6.14 2.25
C GLY A 311 8.04 -5.69 3.38
N ASN A 312 7.79 -4.47 3.90
CA ASN A 312 8.46 -3.93 5.09
C ASN A 312 7.67 -4.16 6.38
N PHE A 313 7.00 -5.28 6.47
CA PHE A 313 6.18 -5.70 7.61
C PHE A 313 6.04 -7.21 7.62
N ILE A 314 5.61 -7.78 8.74
CA ILE A 314 5.28 -9.18 8.87
C ILE A 314 3.99 -9.35 9.68
N SER A 315 3.13 -10.28 9.26
CA SER A 315 1.90 -10.62 9.95
C SER A 315 2.06 -11.95 10.69
N PHE A 316 1.62 -11.99 11.93
CA PHE A 316 1.76 -13.15 12.80
C PHE A 316 0.49 -13.44 13.60
N ASP A 317 0.28 -14.70 13.96
CA ASP A 317 -0.79 -15.15 14.85
C ASP A 317 -0.44 -14.74 16.28
N ALA A 318 -1.26 -13.91 16.88
CA ALA A 318 -1.07 -13.42 18.24
C ALA A 318 -1.52 -14.43 19.32
N LYS A 319 -1.91 -15.65 18.94
CA LYS A 319 -2.40 -16.74 19.81
C LYS A 319 -3.68 -16.38 20.60
N GLN A 320 -4.31 -15.25 20.31
CA GLN A 320 -5.60 -14.80 20.86
C GLN A 320 -6.27 -13.79 19.92
N ASP A 321 -7.43 -13.29 20.30
CA ASP A 321 -8.11 -12.20 19.57
C ASP A 321 -7.16 -11.01 19.35
N SER A 322 -7.05 -10.54 18.10
CA SER A 322 -6.08 -9.53 17.71
C SER A 322 -6.33 -8.15 18.35
N ASP A 323 -7.56 -7.84 18.76
CA ASP A 323 -7.86 -6.58 19.43
C ASP A 323 -7.37 -6.64 20.88
N LEU A 324 -7.49 -7.80 21.56
CA LEU A 324 -6.93 -8.00 22.90
C LEU A 324 -5.40 -7.96 22.86
N ALA A 325 -4.80 -8.63 21.90
CA ALA A 325 -3.35 -8.58 21.70
C ALA A 325 -2.87 -7.16 21.38
N PHE A 326 -3.54 -6.46 20.46
CA PHE A 326 -3.27 -5.07 20.13
C PHE A 326 -3.28 -4.17 21.38
N GLN A 327 -4.30 -4.32 22.24
CA GLN A 327 -4.42 -3.52 23.46
C GLN A 327 -3.25 -3.77 24.43
N TYR A 328 -2.80 -5.03 24.57
CA TYR A 328 -1.63 -5.36 25.38
C TYR A 328 -0.37 -4.63 24.87
N PHE A 329 -0.05 -4.74 23.57
CA PHE A 329 1.10 -4.06 22.98
C PHE A 329 1.01 -2.55 23.12
N LEU A 330 -0.19 -1.99 22.93
CA LEU A 330 -0.45 -0.56 23.06
C LEU A 330 -0.14 -0.06 24.48
N GLU A 331 -0.59 -0.77 25.51
CA GLU A 331 -0.33 -0.43 26.93
C GLU A 331 1.16 -0.55 27.29
N LYS A 332 1.91 -1.37 26.56
CA LYS A 332 3.37 -1.50 26.70
C LYS A 332 4.17 -0.56 25.78
N GLY A 333 3.50 0.38 25.10
CA GLY A 333 4.14 1.40 24.28
C GLY A 333 4.48 0.96 22.85
N VAL A 334 3.84 -0.09 22.32
CA VAL A 334 4.02 -0.53 20.93
C VAL A 334 2.71 -0.47 20.17
N ILE A 335 2.61 0.40 19.16
CA ILE A 335 1.44 0.48 18.28
C ILE A 335 1.64 -0.49 17.11
N LEU A 336 0.87 -1.57 17.09
CA LEU A 336 0.80 -2.54 15.99
C LEU A 336 -0.47 -2.31 15.14
N ARG A 337 -0.76 -3.22 14.21
CA ARG A 337 -2.00 -3.22 13.43
C ARG A 337 -2.77 -4.51 13.66
N SER A 338 -3.98 -4.43 14.25
CA SER A 338 -4.94 -5.54 14.26
C SER A 338 -5.43 -5.81 12.83
N LEU A 339 -5.48 -7.09 12.45
CA LEU A 339 -5.89 -7.51 11.12
C LEU A 339 -7.33 -8.06 11.08
N LYS A 340 -8.10 -7.81 12.11
CA LYS A 340 -9.51 -8.26 12.19
C LYS A 340 -10.37 -7.77 11.02
N VAL A 341 -10.13 -6.53 10.56
CA VAL A 341 -10.82 -5.95 9.40
C VAL A 341 -10.47 -6.64 8.06
N TYR A 342 -9.40 -7.43 8.05
CA TYR A 342 -8.96 -8.25 6.90
C TYR A 342 -9.40 -9.71 7.01
N GLU A 343 -10.36 -10.01 7.89
CA GLU A 343 -10.81 -11.39 8.20
C GLU A 343 -9.69 -12.28 8.76
N MET A 344 -8.79 -11.68 9.53
CA MET A 344 -7.68 -12.34 10.22
C MET A 344 -7.77 -12.02 11.72
N PRO A 345 -8.79 -12.56 12.44
CA PRO A 345 -9.16 -12.09 13.78
C PRO A 345 -8.14 -12.40 14.88
N GLN A 346 -7.15 -13.24 14.60
CA GLN A 346 -6.07 -13.60 15.54
C GLN A 346 -4.72 -13.01 15.13
N HIS A 347 -4.65 -12.23 14.02
CA HIS A 347 -3.37 -11.77 13.49
C HIS A 347 -3.14 -10.30 13.81
N LEU A 348 -1.89 -10.01 14.14
CA LEU A 348 -1.32 -8.67 14.16
C LEU A 348 -0.30 -8.51 13.03
N ARG A 349 -0.14 -7.27 12.55
CA ARG A 349 0.92 -6.90 11.62
C ARG A 349 1.87 -5.93 12.31
N VAL A 350 3.16 -6.23 12.24
CA VAL A 350 4.25 -5.37 12.70
C VAL A 350 5.05 -4.86 11.51
N SER A 351 5.22 -3.55 11.40
CA SER A 351 6.15 -2.92 10.44
C SER A 351 7.58 -3.11 10.92
N ILE A 352 8.53 -3.27 9.99
CA ILE A 352 9.94 -3.32 10.36
C ILE A 352 10.44 -1.90 10.61
N GLY A 353 10.89 -1.65 11.82
CA GLY A 353 11.45 -0.39 12.30
C GLY A 353 12.97 -0.36 12.32
N THR A 354 13.53 0.61 13.03
CA THR A 354 14.97 0.66 13.35
C THR A 354 15.37 -0.52 14.23
N GLU A 355 16.66 -0.76 14.39
CA GLU A 355 17.16 -1.82 15.28
C GLU A 355 16.65 -1.64 16.72
N GLU A 356 16.67 -0.41 17.23
CA GLU A 356 16.17 -0.08 18.57
C GLU A 356 14.67 -0.31 18.73
N GLU A 357 13.89 0.00 17.70
CA GLU A 357 12.44 -0.24 17.68
C GLU A 357 12.14 -1.74 17.65
N MET A 358 12.91 -2.50 16.86
CA MET A 358 12.76 -3.96 16.83
C MET A 358 13.14 -4.60 18.16
N ASP A 359 14.22 -4.13 18.80
CA ASP A 359 14.61 -4.62 20.14
C ASP A 359 13.54 -4.30 21.19
N PHE A 360 12.94 -3.13 21.13
CA PHE A 360 11.85 -2.78 22.03
C PHE A 360 10.62 -3.64 21.80
N PHE A 361 10.20 -3.82 20.55
CA PHE A 361 9.10 -4.71 20.19
C PHE A 361 9.32 -6.14 20.67
N LEU A 362 10.50 -6.70 20.45
CA LEU A 362 10.81 -8.08 20.83
C LEU A 362 10.83 -8.30 22.35
N ARG A 363 11.30 -7.33 23.13
CA ARG A 363 11.18 -7.40 24.61
C ARG A 363 9.71 -7.45 25.05
N VAL A 364 8.87 -6.59 24.45
CA VAL A 364 7.43 -6.58 24.77
C VAL A 364 6.76 -7.89 24.31
N LEU A 365 7.20 -8.48 23.19
CA LEU A 365 6.71 -9.78 22.72
C LEU A 365 7.08 -10.91 23.69
N GLU A 366 8.29 -10.93 24.22
CA GLU A 366 8.71 -11.91 25.23
C GLU A 366 7.88 -11.80 26.53
N ASP A 367 7.58 -10.59 26.96
CA ASP A 367 6.72 -10.36 28.14
C ASP A 367 5.26 -10.77 27.86
N TYR A 368 4.77 -10.50 26.64
CA TYR A 368 3.46 -10.96 26.19
C TYR A 368 3.34 -12.49 26.23
N GLU A 369 4.35 -13.22 25.74
CA GLU A 369 4.38 -14.69 25.76
C GLU A 369 4.38 -15.24 27.19
N LYS A 370 5.17 -14.64 28.10
CA LYS A 370 5.17 -15.03 29.52
C LYS A 370 3.80 -14.83 30.18
N ASP A 371 3.09 -13.77 29.82
CA ASP A 371 1.76 -13.47 30.40
C ASP A 371 0.66 -14.34 29.79
N LEU A 372 0.77 -14.73 28.51
CA LEU A 372 -0.10 -15.74 27.92
C LEU A 372 0.05 -17.11 28.58
N SER A 373 1.29 -17.51 28.90
CA SER A 373 1.61 -18.81 29.51
C SER A 373 1.13 -18.95 30.96
N LYS A 374 0.72 -17.85 31.62
CA LYS A 374 0.17 -17.83 32.97
C LYS A 374 -1.38 -18.00 33.00
N LYS A 375 -2.03 -17.84 31.86
CA LYS A 375 -3.49 -17.98 31.70
C LYS A 375 -3.87 -19.40 31.35
#